data_8784c7e3884ab74c75e1672122a5f8e0
#
_entry.id   8784c7e3884ab74c75e1672122a5f8e0
#
_cell.length_a   1.000
_cell.length_b   1.000
_cell.length_c   1.000
_cell.angle_alpha   90.00
_cell.angle_beta   90.00
_cell.angle_gamma   90.00
#
_symmetry.space_group_name_H-M   'P 1'
#
loop_
_entity.id
_entity.type
_entity.pdbx_description
1 polymer ?
#
loop_
_entity_poly.entity_id
_entity_poly.type
_entity_poly.pdbx_seq_one_letter_code
_entity_poly.pdbx_strand_id
1 'polypeptide(L)'
;MKVVSFFSAKGGTCKTTMNMLFAGFLRYQLRKRVIVMDFDGPEYNLYNTRERELLYAQKNGIAIDADELYPIQQVEDSSAQGVKEVRGFIEELRPHFDYLVMDFPGSFADGDAVCRMALARVFDLLVIPVELDGMIVASAKSLAGILQELGQQTLLFFNKVHGKEKPALYEALTAWFDAKGMRVSPHRVKNSLKMRRDADSPLTFSRSTVQFPLKEIKDNNPGILGLFEEVVRNGTEHPGHSPDG
;
A
#
# COMPACT_ATOMS: atom_id res chain seq x y z
N MET A 1 -6.50 0.04 -15.78
CA MET A 1 -6.45 0.09 -14.30
C MET A 1 -5.14 -0.50 -13.82
N LYS A 2 -4.45 0.13 -12.88
CA LYS A 2 -3.23 -0.36 -12.24
C LYS A 2 -3.55 -0.97 -10.89
N VAL A 3 -2.96 -2.12 -10.57
CA VAL A 3 -3.18 -2.83 -9.31
C VAL A 3 -1.92 -2.72 -8.45
N VAL A 4 -2.04 -2.08 -7.29
CA VAL A 4 -0.92 -1.79 -6.37
C VAL A 4 -1.28 -2.24 -4.96
N SER A 5 -0.29 -2.79 -4.24
CA SER A 5 -0.43 -3.08 -2.81
C SER A 5 0.85 -2.75 -2.06
N PHE A 6 0.73 -2.11 -0.91
CA PHE A 6 1.77 -2.05 0.10
C PHE A 6 1.66 -3.30 0.98
N PHE A 7 2.60 -4.23 0.84
CA PHE A 7 2.51 -5.52 1.50
C PHE A 7 3.78 -5.90 2.29
N SER A 8 3.60 -6.56 3.39
CA SER A 8 4.65 -7.20 4.19
C SER A 8 4.06 -8.41 4.93
N ALA A 9 4.78 -9.51 4.96
CA ALA A 9 4.40 -10.72 5.70
C ALA A 9 4.55 -10.56 7.23
N LYS A 10 4.86 -9.38 7.73
CA LYS A 10 4.93 -9.05 9.16
C LYS A 10 3.88 -8.01 9.55
N GLY A 11 3.25 -8.23 10.71
CA GLY A 11 2.36 -7.27 11.33
C GLY A 11 3.10 -6.01 11.78
N GLY A 12 2.36 -4.91 11.90
CA GLY A 12 2.88 -3.65 12.45
C GLY A 12 3.74 -2.81 11.50
N THR A 13 3.96 -3.22 10.26
CA THR A 13 4.76 -2.49 9.25
C THR A 13 4.04 -1.34 8.55
N CYS A 14 2.88 -0.92 9.06
CA CYS A 14 2.05 0.16 8.51
C CYS A 14 1.46 -0.07 7.10
N LYS A 15 1.26 -1.30 6.65
CA LYS A 15 0.65 -1.65 5.35
C LYS A 15 -0.65 -0.91 5.10
N THR A 16 -1.66 -1.19 5.93
CA THR A 16 -3.00 -0.58 5.86
C THR A 16 -2.92 0.94 5.85
N THR A 17 -2.07 1.55 6.69
CA THR A 17 -1.85 3.00 6.68
C THR A 17 -1.30 3.49 5.35
N MET A 18 -0.34 2.78 4.74
CA MET A 18 0.25 3.17 3.46
C MET A 18 -0.74 2.97 2.31
N ASN A 19 -1.51 1.86 2.30
CA ASN A 19 -2.57 1.62 1.32
C ASN A 19 -3.66 2.70 1.40
N MET A 20 -4.12 3.05 2.61
CA MET A 20 -5.08 4.12 2.86
C MET A 20 -4.58 5.48 2.35
N LEU A 21 -3.37 5.87 2.75
CA LEU A 21 -2.77 7.14 2.32
C LEU A 21 -2.54 7.18 0.81
N PHE A 22 -2.11 6.08 0.21
CA PHE A 22 -1.90 6.01 -1.24
C PHE A 22 -3.21 6.14 -2.01
N ALA A 23 -4.26 5.44 -1.59
CA ALA A 23 -5.60 5.59 -2.17
C ALA A 23 -6.10 7.03 -2.06
N GLY A 24 -5.93 7.66 -0.88
CA GLY A 24 -6.24 9.07 -0.67
C GLY A 24 -5.41 10.03 -1.54
N PHE A 25 -4.10 9.77 -1.70
CA PHE A 25 -3.24 10.53 -2.60
C PHE A 25 -3.72 10.45 -4.05
N LEU A 26 -4.00 9.25 -4.53
CA LEU A 26 -4.53 9.05 -5.88
C LEU A 26 -5.86 9.78 -6.10
N ARG A 27 -6.82 9.62 -5.18
CA ARG A 27 -8.16 10.20 -5.29
C ARG A 27 -8.16 11.71 -5.11
N TYR A 28 -7.62 12.18 -3.97
CA TYR A 28 -7.81 13.57 -3.55
C TYR A 28 -6.75 14.52 -4.10
N GLN A 29 -5.54 14.06 -4.40
CA GLN A 29 -4.48 14.89 -4.97
C GLN A 29 -4.37 14.74 -6.49
N LEU A 30 -4.46 13.51 -7.02
CA LEU A 30 -4.30 13.25 -8.45
C LEU A 30 -5.62 13.10 -9.21
N ARG A 31 -6.78 13.18 -8.52
CA ARG A 31 -8.13 13.06 -9.10
C ARG A 31 -8.34 11.79 -9.93
N LYS A 32 -7.68 10.69 -9.53
CA LYS A 32 -7.84 9.39 -10.16
C LYS A 32 -9.11 8.70 -9.69
N ARG A 33 -9.67 7.83 -10.53
CA ARG A 33 -10.73 6.90 -10.17
C ARG A 33 -10.08 5.72 -9.45
N VAL A 34 -10.35 5.58 -8.16
CA VAL A 34 -9.71 4.60 -7.27
C VAL A 34 -10.76 3.71 -6.65
N ILE A 35 -10.46 2.43 -6.55
CA ILE A 35 -11.17 1.46 -5.71
C ILE A 35 -10.17 0.77 -4.79
N VAL A 36 -10.60 0.42 -3.58
CA VAL A 36 -9.82 -0.35 -2.61
C VAL A 36 -10.50 -1.69 -2.37
N MET A 37 -9.72 -2.77 -2.33
CA MET A 37 -10.13 -4.07 -1.82
C MET A 37 -9.44 -4.32 -0.48
N ASP A 38 -10.25 -4.54 0.56
CA ASP A 38 -9.79 -4.82 1.92
C ASP A 38 -9.95 -6.33 2.20
N PHE A 39 -8.80 -7.04 2.25
CA PHE A 39 -8.70 -8.47 2.52
C PHE A 39 -8.40 -8.77 4.00
N ASP A 40 -8.32 -7.74 4.86
CA ASP A 40 -7.94 -7.88 6.28
C ASP A 40 -9.13 -8.36 7.14
N GLY A 41 -9.85 -9.37 6.64
CA GLY A 41 -10.95 -9.96 7.38
C GLY A 41 -10.46 -10.82 8.56
N PRO A 42 -11.21 -10.86 9.68
CA PRO A 42 -12.50 -10.20 9.93
C PRO A 42 -12.40 -8.74 10.38
N GLU A 43 -11.18 -8.19 10.54
CA GLU A 43 -10.97 -6.85 11.12
C GLU A 43 -11.34 -5.72 10.16
N TYR A 44 -11.13 -5.91 8.84
CA TYR A 44 -11.39 -4.91 7.79
C TYR A 44 -11.03 -3.48 8.22
N ASN A 45 -9.77 -3.30 8.59
CA ASN A 45 -9.29 -2.09 9.25
C ASN A 45 -9.50 -0.82 8.40
N LEU A 46 -9.40 -0.92 7.09
CA LEU A 46 -9.56 0.21 6.19
C LEU A 46 -11.04 0.57 6.02
N TYR A 47 -11.89 -0.44 5.82
CA TYR A 47 -13.35 -0.26 5.74
C TYR A 47 -13.90 0.31 7.06
N ASN A 48 -13.57 -0.29 8.19
CA ASN A 48 -14.03 0.16 9.50
C ASN A 48 -13.53 1.57 9.86
N THR A 49 -12.37 1.98 9.36
CA THR A 49 -11.90 3.36 9.50
C THR A 49 -12.81 4.33 8.76
N ARG A 50 -13.22 4.02 7.52
CA ARG A 50 -14.18 4.83 6.75
C ARG A 50 -15.51 4.99 7.48
N GLU A 51 -16.07 3.90 7.99
CA GLU A 51 -17.35 3.93 8.73
C GLU A 51 -17.25 4.83 9.96
N ARG A 52 -16.18 4.72 10.76
CA ARG A 52 -15.95 5.59 11.93
C ARG A 52 -15.83 7.06 11.55
N GLU A 53 -15.13 7.38 10.46
CA GLU A 53 -14.97 8.76 9.98
C GLU A 53 -16.30 9.36 9.53
N LEU A 54 -17.12 8.59 8.80
CA LEU A 54 -18.44 9.04 8.36
C LEU A 54 -19.40 9.26 9.54
N LEU A 55 -19.41 8.34 10.49
CA LEU A 55 -20.20 8.50 11.73
C LEU A 55 -19.77 9.72 12.55
N TYR A 56 -18.48 9.96 12.66
CA TYR A 56 -17.95 11.15 13.33
C TYR A 56 -18.37 12.44 12.61
N ALA A 57 -18.25 12.47 11.30
CA ALA A 57 -18.65 13.61 10.48
C ALA A 57 -20.14 13.91 10.66
N GLN A 58 -20.99 12.90 10.59
CA GLN A 58 -22.44 13.03 10.79
C GLN A 58 -22.78 13.60 12.18
N LYS A 59 -22.15 13.07 13.24
CA LYS A 59 -22.38 13.54 14.63
C LYS A 59 -21.95 14.97 14.87
N ASN A 60 -20.96 15.45 14.12
CA ASN A 60 -20.39 16.79 14.28
C ASN A 60 -20.86 17.78 13.20
N GLY A 61 -21.83 17.41 12.36
CA GLY A 61 -22.34 18.29 11.31
C GLY A 61 -21.31 18.63 10.22
N ILE A 62 -20.32 17.77 10.01
CA ILE A 62 -19.28 17.95 8.98
C ILE A 62 -19.79 17.33 7.68
N ALA A 63 -19.94 18.15 6.65
CA ALA A 63 -20.35 17.68 5.33
C ALA A 63 -19.22 16.90 4.66
N ILE A 64 -19.51 15.67 4.24
CA ILE A 64 -18.64 14.87 3.40
C ILE A 64 -19.41 14.55 2.12
N ASP A 65 -18.82 14.91 0.98
CA ASP A 65 -19.39 14.60 -0.31
C ASP A 65 -19.14 13.11 -0.65
N ALA A 66 -20.21 12.33 -0.69
CA ALA A 66 -20.16 10.90 -0.97
C ALA A 66 -19.58 10.60 -2.38
N ASP A 67 -19.83 11.47 -3.36
CA ASP A 67 -19.35 11.29 -4.73
C ASP A 67 -17.83 11.52 -4.86
N GLU A 68 -17.26 12.22 -3.90
CA GLU A 68 -15.80 12.41 -3.81
C GLU A 68 -15.08 11.23 -3.16
N LEU A 69 -15.79 10.34 -2.49
CA LEU A 69 -15.18 9.16 -1.83
C LEU A 69 -14.82 8.07 -2.86
N TYR A 70 -13.70 7.39 -2.62
CA TYR A 70 -13.40 6.15 -3.34
C TYR A 70 -14.11 4.96 -2.67
N PRO A 71 -14.65 3.99 -3.44
CA PRO A 71 -15.27 2.80 -2.88
C PRO A 71 -14.24 1.89 -2.20
N ILE A 72 -14.69 1.22 -1.13
CA ILE A 72 -13.92 0.21 -0.40
C ILE A 72 -14.76 -1.07 -0.38
N GLN A 73 -14.24 -2.13 -1.00
CA GLN A 73 -14.86 -3.45 -1.07
C GLN A 73 -14.19 -4.39 -0.08
N GLN A 74 -14.97 -5.00 0.82
CA GLN A 74 -14.51 -6.10 1.67
C GLN A 74 -14.43 -7.39 0.84
N VAL A 75 -13.37 -8.18 1.05
CA VAL A 75 -13.15 -9.46 0.38
C VAL A 75 -12.87 -10.53 1.43
N GLU A 76 -13.71 -11.53 1.52
CA GLU A 76 -13.64 -12.57 2.55
C GLU A 76 -12.74 -13.74 2.17
N ASP A 77 -12.65 -14.08 0.87
CA ASP A 77 -11.96 -15.27 0.38
C ASP A 77 -10.66 -14.94 -0.35
N SER A 78 -9.53 -15.36 0.22
CA SER A 78 -8.20 -15.31 -0.40
C SER A 78 -7.70 -16.68 -0.87
N SER A 79 -8.55 -17.70 -0.92
CA SER A 79 -8.23 -19.04 -1.43
C SER A 79 -7.88 -19.04 -2.93
N ALA A 80 -7.47 -20.19 -3.46
CA ALA A 80 -7.20 -20.33 -4.88
C ALA A 80 -8.44 -20.09 -5.77
N GLN A 81 -9.65 -20.39 -5.27
CA GLN A 81 -10.90 -20.06 -5.93
C GLN A 81 -11.17 -18.56 -5.86
N GLY A 82 -10.98 -17.94 -4.69
CA GLY A 82 -11.09 -16.49 -4.50
C GLY A 82 -10.15 -15.70 -5.40
N VAL A 83 -8.91 -16.17 -5.65
CA VAL A 83 -7.98 -15.52 -6.61
C VAL A 83 -8.56 -15.48 -8.03
N LYS A 84 -9.24 -16.54 -8.50
CA LYS A 84 -9.91 -16.53 -9.81
C LYS A 84 -11.06 -15.55 -9.86
N GLU A 85 -11.87 -15.51 -8.81
CA GLU A 85 -13.02 -14.60 -8.68
C GLU A 85 -12.54 -13.15 -8.62
N VAL A 86 -11.52 -12.85 -7.81
CA VAL A 86 -10.89 -11.54 -7.74
C VAL A 86 -10.35 -11.11 -9.11
N ARG A 87 -9.70 -12.02 -9.86
CA ARG A 87 -9.21 -11.71 -11.21
C ARG A 87 -10.34 -11.40 -12.18
N GLY A 88 -11.43 -12.16 -12.16
CA GLY A 88 -12.62 -11.88 -12.96
C GLY A 88 -13.20 -10.50 -12.63
N PHE A 89 -13.35 -10.21 -11.34
CA PHE A 89 -13.83 -8.92 -10.86
C PHE A 89 -12.91 -7.75 -11.24
N ILE A 90 -11.59 -7.94 -11.21
CA ILE A 90 -10.61 -6.94 -11.67
C ILE A 90 -10.82 -6.58 -13.15
N GLU A 91 -11.09 -7.55 -14.02
CA GLU A 91 -11.34 -7.28 -15.45
C GLU A 91 -12.63 -6.48 -15.65
N GLU A 92 -13.67 -6.72 -14.84
CA GLU A 92 -14.91 -5.95 -14.86
C GLU A 92 -14.69 -4.49 -14.36
N LEU A 93 -13.77 -4.30 -13.41
CA LEU A 93 -13.46 -2.97 -12.86
C LEU A 93 -12.56 -2.12 -13.77
N ARG A 94 -11.76 -2.74 -14.66
CA ARG A 94 -10.77 -2.04 -15.49
C ARG A 94 -11.30 -0.83 -16.27
N PRO A 95 -12.50 -0.85 -16.88
CA PRO A 95 -13.05 0.31 -17.59
C PRO A 95 -13.44 1.47 -16.66
N HIS A 96 -13.72 1.18 -15.40
CA HIS A 96 -14.31 2.12 -14.45
C HIS A 96 -13.30 2.81 -13.55
N PHE A 97 -12.13 2.19 -13.31
CA PHE A 97 -11.13 2.69 -12.38
C PHE A 97 -9.75 2.80 -13.02
N ASP A 98 -8.97 3.78 -12.56
CA ASP A 98 -7.58 3.99 -12.96
C ASP A 98 -6.63 3.17 -12.07
N TYR A 99 -7.00 3.00 -10.79
CA TYR A 99 -6.24 2.26 -9.79
C TYR A 99 -7.12 1.36 -8.94
N LEU A 100 -6.59 0.17 -8.63
CA LEU A 100 -7.03 -0.71 -7.56
C LEU A 100 -5.92 -0.79 -6.52
N VAL A 101 -6.24 -0.46 -5.27
CA VAL A 101 -5.34 -0.65 -4.12
C VAL A 101 -5.83 -1.83 -3.30
N MET A 102 -4.95 -2.80 -3.01
CA MET A 102 -5.30 -3.99 -2.24
C MET A 102 -4.63 -3.95 -0.87
N ASP A 103 -5.40 -4.13 0.20
CA ASP A 103 -4.90 -4.22 1.56
C ASP A 103 -5.05 -5.65 2.10
N PHE A 104 -3.93 -6.23 2.54
CA PHE A 104 -3.86 -7.60 3.05
C PHE A 104 -3.47 -7.62 4.53
N PRO A 105 -3.96 -8.60 5.28
CA PRO A 105 -3.50 -8.82 6.65
C PRO A 105 -1.99 -9.13 6.68
N GLY A 106 -1.40 -9.05 7.83
CA GLY A 106 0.04 -9.16 8.04
C GLY A 106 0.47 -10.47 8.66
N SER A 107 0.02 -11.60 8.15
CA SER A 107 0.47 -12.92 8.61
C SER A 107 1.22 -13.70 7.53
N PHE A 108 1.93 -14.76 7.93
CA PHE A 108 2.63 -15.64 6.99
C PHE A 108 1.66 -16.40 6.07
N ALA A 109 0.46 -16.74 6.56
CA ALA A 109 -0.59 -17.38 5.76
C ALA A 109 -1.08 -16.47 4.63
N ASP A 110 -1.07 -15.15 4.86
CA ASP A 110 -1.48 -14.15 3.88
C ASP A 110 -0.39 -13.89 2.83
N GLY A 111 0.89 -14.13 3.16
CA GLY A 111 1.98 -14.17 2.19
C GLY A 111 1.71 -15.16 1.07
N ASP A 112 1.06 -16.27 1.38
CA ASP A 112 0.67 -17.30 0.42
C ASP A 112 -0.42 -16.82 -0.55
N ALA A 113 -1.40 -16.06 -0.07
CA ALA A 113 -2.43 -15.44 -0.93
C ALA A 113 -1.81 -14.41 -1.88
N VAL A 114 -0.92 -13.55 -1.38
CA VAL A 114 -0.20 -12.55 -2.18
C VAL A 114 0.71 -13.23 -3.21
N CYS A 115 1.42 -14.30 -2.86
CA CYS A 115 2.23 -15.07 -3.80
C CYS A 115 1.37 -15.73 -4.89
N ARG A 116 0.20 -16.30 -4.55
CA ARG A 116 -0.74 -16.83 -5.54
C ARG A 116 -1.27 -15.76 -6.49
N MET A 117 -1.60 -14.58 -5.98
CA MET A 117 -2.03 -13.44 -6.80
C MET A 117 -0.89 -12.91 -7.67
N ALA A 118 0.35 -12.87 -7.16
CA ALA A 118 1.53 -12.52 -7.95
C ALA A 118 1.78 -13.51 -9.09
N LEU A 119 1.67 -14.83 -8.82
CA LEU A 119 1.75 -15.87 -9.82
C LEU A 119 0.66 -15.73 -10.89
N ALA A 120 -0.54 -15.33 -10.48
CA ALA A 120 -1.65 -15.04 -11.39
C ALA A 120 -1.53 -13.68 -12.10
N ARG A 121 -0.42 -12.95 -11.93
CA ARG A 121 -0.17 -11.62 -12.53
C ARG A 121 -1.27 -10.60 -12.21
N VAL A 122 -1.75 -10.62 -10.97
CA VAL A 122 -2.77 -9.68 -10.49
C VAL A 122 -2.20 -8.29 -10.28
N PHE A 123 -0.99 -8.20 -9.69
CA PHE A 123 -0.39 -6.91 -9.33
C PHE A 123 0.46 -6.33 -10.46
N ASP A 124 0.32 -5.04 -10.73
CA ASP A 124 1.29 -4.26 -11.51
C ASP A 124 2.52 -3.92 -10.66
N LEU A 125 2.33 -3.62 -9.36
CA LEU A 125 3.43 -3.32 -8.45
C LEU A 125 3.10 -3.73 -7.01
N LEU A 126 4.04 -4.42 -6.35
CA LEU A 126 4.05 -4.65 -4.91
C LEU A 126 5.09 -3.77 -4.24
N VAL A 127 4.68 -3.00 -3.22
CA VAL A 127 5.53 -2.07 -2.48
C VAL A 127 5.81 -2.65 -1.10
N ILE A 128 7.08 -2.90 -0.77
CA ILE A 128 7.49 -3.67 0.41
C ILE A 128 8.16 -2.74 1.44
N PRO A 129 7.53 -2.49 2.60
CA PRO A 129 8.15 -1.74 3.68
C PRO A 129 9.25 -2.55 4.38
N VAL A 130 10.40 -1.93 4.58
CA VAL A 130 11.55 -2.47 5.29
C VAL A 130 11.85 -1.59 6.50
N GLU A 131 11.88 -2.18 7.70
CA GLU A 131 12.32 -1.50 8.92
C GLU A 131 13.68 -2.06 9.34
N LEU A 132 14.52 -1.27 10.03
CA LEU A 132 15.82 -1.73 10.55
C LEU A 132 15.65 -2.62 11.81
N ASP A 133 14.82 -3.64 11.66
CA ASP A 133 14.65 -4.74 12.60
C ASP A 133 15.09 -6.04 11.93
N GLY A 134 15.88 -6.84 12.61
CA GLY A 134 16.46 -8.05 12.03
C GLY A 134 15.43 -9.04 11.49
N MET A 135 14.29 -9.19 12.18
CA MET A 135 13.21 -10.09 11.74
C MET A 135 12.44 -9.49 10.54
N ILE A 136 12.24 -8.18 10.52
CA ILE A 136 11.54 -7.52 9.42
C ILE A 136 12.43 -7.51 8.18
N VAL A 137 13.72 -7.22 8.31
CA VAL A 137 14.70 -7.31 7.21
C VAL A 137 14.74 -8.72 6.63
N ALA A 138 14.83 -9.76 7.48
CA ALA A 138 14.86 -11.15 7.01
C ALA A 138 13.57 -11.52 6.26
N SER A 139 12.41 -11.13 6.80
CA SER A 139 11.10 -11.35 6.16
C SER A 139 10.97 -10.62 4.82
N ALA A 140 11.43 -9.35 4.76
CA ALA A 140 11.41 -8.57 3.52
C ALA A 140 12.33 -9.18 2.45
N LYS A 141 13.53 -9.64 2.83
CA LYS A 141 14.47 -10.33 1.93
C LYS A 141 13.86 -11.62 1.36
N SER A 142 13.25 -12.45 2.22
CA SER A 142 12.59 -13.70 1.80
C SER A 142 11.43 -13.42 0.84
N LEU A 143 10.53 -12.53 1.22
CA LEU A 143 9.37 -12.15 0.38
C LEU A 143 9.80 -11.59 -0.97
N ALA A 144 10.72 -10.62 -0.97
CA ALA A 144 11.20 -10.00 -2.21
C ALA A 144 11.89 -11.02 -3.12
N GLY A 145 12.63 -12.00 -2.55
CA GLY A 145 13.24 -13.09 -3.31
C GLY A 145 12.20 -13.96 -4.00
N ILE A 146 11.17 -14.41 -3.27
CA ILE A 146 10.08 -15.22 -3.84
C ILE A 146 9.35 -14.45 -4.95
N LEU A 147 9.01 -13.18 -4.72
CA LEU A 147 8.31 -12.36 -5.69
C LEU A 147 9.16 -12.10 -6.95
N GLN A 148 10.47 -11.96 -6.79
CA GLN A 148 11.41 -11.85 -7.91
C GLN A 148 11.45 -13.13 -8.76
N GLU A 149 11.52 -14.30 -8.12
CA GLU A 149 11.44 -15.60 -8.82
C GLU A 149 10.12 -15.76 -9.59
N LEU A 150 9.02 -15.23 -9.06
CA LEU A 150 7.73 -15.17 -9.74
C LEU A 150 7.67 -14.09 -10.85
N GLY A 151 8.73 -13.31 -11.03
CA GLY A 151 8.79 -12.19 -11.99
C GLY A 151 7.82 -11.05 -11.66
N GLN A 152 7.46 -10.90 -10.38
CA GLN A 152 6.61 -9.82 -9.90
C GLN A 152 7.41 -8.53 -9.73
N GLN A 153 6.92 -7.41 -10.28
CA GLN A 153 7.54 -6.11 -10.04
C GLN A 153 7.37 -5.70 -8.57
N THR A 154 8.50 -5.36 -7.94
CA THR A 154 8.55 -4.95 -6.55
C THR A 154 9.32 -3.65 -6.38
N LEU A 155 8.92 -2.84 -5.39
CA LEU A 155 9.63 -1.66 -4.92
C LEU A 155 9.77 -1.74 -3.40
N LEU A 156 11.00 -1.83 -2.90
CA LEU A 156 11.25 -1.76 -1.46
C LEU A 156 11.42 -0.32 -1.01
N PHE A 157 11.05 0.01 0.22
CA PHE A 157 11.31 1.31 0.82
C PHE A 157 11.59 1.19 2.31
N PHE A 158 12.43 2.06 2.85
CA PHE A 158 12.69 2.10 4.28
C PHE A 158 11.57 2.83 5.02
N ASN A 159 10.94 2.11 5.95
CA ASN A 159 9.83 2.58 6.75
C ASN A 159 10.23 2.75 8.22
N LYS A 160 9.51 3.60 8.94
CA LYS A 160 9.73 3.92 10.36
C LYS A 160 11.16 4.33 10.68
N VAL A 161 11.80 5.04 9.77
CA VAL A 161 13.16 5.53 9.93
C VAL A 161 13.28 6.45 11.14
N HIS A 162 14.23 6.17 12.03
CA HIS A 162 14.55 6.99 13.18
C HIS A 162 15.80 7.84 12.91
N GLY A 163 15.74 9.13 13.32
CA GLY A 163 16.85 10.05 13.09
C GLY A 163 18.16 9.70 13.83
N LYS A 164 18.13 8.72 14.75
CA LYS A 164 19.31 8.22 15.49
C LYS A 164 19.99 7.03 14.81
N GLU A 165 19.40 6.47 13.78
CA GLU A 165 19.96 5.31 13.05
C GLU A 165 21.10 5.76 12.14
N LYS A 166 22.14 4.92 12.07
CA LYS A 166 23.32 5.22 11.26
C LYS A 166 23.00 5.12 9.78
N PRO A 167 23.26 6.14 8.95
CA PRO A 167 23.02 6.10 7.50
C PRO A 167 23.66 4.90 6.79
N ALA A 168 24.84 4.48 7.24
CA ALA A 168 25.57 3.35 6.69
C ALA A 168 24.79 2.01 6.73
N LEU A 169 23.85 1.83 7.68
CA LEU A 169 23.01 0.63 7.74
C LEU A 169 22.03 0.59 6.57
N TYR A 170 21.44 1.72 6.21
CA TYR A 170 20.54 1.83 5.06
C TYR A 170 21.29 1.64 3.75
N GLU A 171 22.48 2.23 3.64
CA GLU A 171 23.36 2.10 2.48
C GLU A 171 23.77 0.64 2.24
N ALA A 172 24.19 -0.05 3.31
CA ALA A 172 24.55 -1.47 3.23
C ALA A 172 23.37 -2.36 2.83
N LEU A 173 22.16 -2.10 3.36
CA LEU A 173 20.97 -2.83 2.96
C LEU A 173 20.55 -2.51 1.52
N THR A 174 20.61 -1.25 1.11
CA THR A 174 20.34 -0.85 -0.27
C THR A 174 21.30 -1.57 -1.23
N ALA A 175 22.60 -1.53 -0.96
CA ALA A 175 23.60 -2.22 -1.77
C ALA A 175 23.35 -3.75 -1.83
N TRP A 176 22.88 -4.35 -0.73
CA TRP A 176 22.54 -5.77 -0.73
C TRP A 176 21.34 -6.07 -1.63
N PHE A 177 20.26 -5.26 -1.58
CA PHE A 177 19.08 -5.42 -2.43
C PHE A 177 19.42 -5.17 -3.90
N ASP A 178 20.18 -4.10 -4.20
CA ASP A 178 20.62 -3.75 -5.56
C ASP A 178 21.48 -4.86 -6.19
N ALA A 179 22.40 -5.46 -5.40
CA ALA A 179 23.20 -6.61 -5.85
C ALA A 179 22.37 -7.85 -6.18
N LYS A 180 21.12 -7.92 -5.70
CA LYS A 180 20.15 -8.96 -6.04
C LYS A 180 19.18 -8.53 -7.15
N GLY A 181 19.35 -7.37 -7.75
CA GLY A 181 18.46 -6.82 -8.76
C GLY A 181 17.09 -6.36 -8.20
N MET A 182 17.01 -6.14 -6.88
CA MET A 182 15.80 -5.66 -6.21
C MET A 182 15.85 -4.15 -6.09
N ARG A 183 14.79 -3.48 -6.55
CA ARG A 183 14.73 -2.02 -6.55
C ARG A 183 14.38 -1.45 -5.18
N VAL A 184 15.16 -0.50 -4.68
CA VAL A 184 14.93 0.22 -3.43
C VAL A 184 14.64 1.69 -3.71
N SER A 185 13.53 2.19 -3.15
CA SER A 185 13.18 3.61 -3.22
C SER A 185 14.20 4.48 -2.48
N PRO A 186 14.65 5.60 -3.04
CA PRO A 186 15.44 6.57 -2.30
C PRO A 186 14.66 7.30 -1.20
N HIS A 187 13.32 7.23 -1.26
CA HIS A 187 12.44 7.90 -0.33
C HIS A 187 12.27 7.10 0.95
N ARG A 188 12.59 7.72 2.09
CA ARG A 188 12.51 7.12 3.42
C ARG A 188 11.32 7.67 4.18
N VAL A 189 10.51 6.79 4.75
CA VAL A 189 9.35 7.15 5.56
C VAL A 189 9.75 7.18 7.04
N LYS A 190 9.67 8.35 7.66
CA LYS A 190 10.05 8.54 9.08
C LYS A 190 9.04 7.89 10.01
N ASN A 191 9.52 7.41 11.16
CA ASN A 191 8.66 7.01 12.25
C ASN A 191 7.94 8.24 12.84
N SER A 192 6.61 8.30 12.68
CA SER A 192 5.82 9.43 13.14
C SER A 192 4.79 8.97 14.18
N LEU A 193 4.90 9.50 15.40
CA LEU A 193 3.89 9.29 16.43
C LEU A 193 2.52 9.88 16.05
N LYS A 194 2.51 10.95 15.25
CA LYS A 194 1.28 11.58 14.78
C LYS A 194 0.47 10.63 13.89
N MET A 195 1.13 9.79 13.09
CA MET A 195 0.47 8.80 12.24
C MET A 195 -0.08 7.58 13.02
N ARG A 196 0.26 7.46 14.31
CA ARG A 196 -0.20 6.34 15.17
C ARG A 196 -1.37 6.70 16.07
N ARG A 197 -1.63 7.99 16.29
CA ARG A 197 -2.66 8.43 17.24
C ARG A 197 -4.01 8.54 16.55
N ASP A 198 -4.90 7.61 16.84
CA ASP A 198 -6.34 7.68 16.55
C ASP A 198 -7.07 8.28 17.75
N ALA A 199 -6.53 9.34 18.36
CA ALA A 199 -7.19 9.90 19.51
C ALA A 199 -8.49 10.59 19.08
N ASP A 200 -9.21 11.12 19.85
CA ASP A 200 -10.47 11.80 19.98
C ASP A 200 -11.18 12.43 18.75
N SER A 201 -10.56 12.52 17.58
CA SER A 201 -11.17 13.06 16.35
C SER A 201 -10.64 12.39 15.09
N PRO A 202 -11.39 11.46 14.47
CA PRO A 202 -10.95 10.70 13.29
C PRO A 202 -10.59 11.57 12.08
N LEU A 203 -11.17 12.76 11.92
CA LEU A 203 -10.95 13.62 10.76
C LEU A 203 -9.76 14.59 10.89
N THR A 204 -9.09 14.63 12.05
CA THR A 204 -7.93 15.52 12.30
C THR A 204 -6.59 14.85 12.08
N PHE A 205 -6.55 13.63 11.51
CA PHE A 205 -5.38 12.78 11.53
C PHE A 205 -4.51 12.82 10.27
N SER A 206 -3.27 12.40 10.52
CA SER A 206 -2.28 12.12 9.49
C SER A 206 -2.63 10.90 8.63
N ARG A 207 -3.73 10.22 8.88
CA ARG A 207 -4.29 9.13 8.07
C ARG A 207 -5.82 9.23 8.06
N SER A 208 -6.40 9.20 6.88
CA SER A 208 -7.84 9.28 6.70
C SER A 208 -8.24 8.67 5.37
N THR A 209 -9.45 8.10 5.32
CA THR A 209 -10.04 7.55 4.11
C THR A 209 -10.87 8.59 3.36
N VAL A 210 -11.32 9.66 4.04
CA VAL A 210 -12.20 10.70 3.48
C VAL A 210 -11.46 11.95 3.03
N GLN A 211 -10.17 12.06 3.32
CA GLN A 211 -9.30 13.17 2.91
C GLN A 211 -7.84 12.72 2.83
N PHE A 212 -6.99 13.52 2.17
CA PHE A 212 -5.54 13.32 2.18
C PHE A 212 -4.86 14.43 2.98
N PRO A 213 -4.11 14.11 4.04
CA PRO A 213 -3.51 15.08 4.95
C PRO A 213 -2.21 15.67 4.38
N LEU A 214 -2.32 16.35 3.22
CA LEU A 214 -1.18 16.84 2.44
C LEU A 214 -0.23 17.73 3.26
N LYS A 215 -0.77 18.64 4.07
CA LYS A 215 0.04 19.57 4.87
C LYS A 215 0.85 18.81 5.91
N GLU A 216 0.19 17.96 6.70
CA GLU A 216 0.86 17.13 7.71
C GLU A 216 1.97 16.27 7.12
N ILE A 217 1.72 15.67 5.95
CA ILE A 217 2.70 14.83 5.29
C ILE A 217 3.88 15.65 4.78
N LYS A 218 3.63 16.80 4.13
CA LYS A 218 4.71 17.71 3.69
C LYS A 218 5.59 18.17 4.83
N ASP A 219 4.98 18.56 5.94
CA ASP A 219 5.69 19.16 7.07
C ASP A 219 6.45 18.12 7.91
N ASN A 220 5.90 16.91 8.08
CA ASN A 220 6.43 15.92 9.02
C ASN A 220 7.08 14.70 8.36
N ASN A 221 6.64 14.31 7.14
CA ASN A 221 7.10 13.09 6.47
C ASN A 221 7.09 13.19 4.94
N PRO A 222 7.82 14.13 4.35
CA PRO A 222 7.80 14.37 2.89
C PRO A 222 8.23 13.14 2.06
N GLY A 223 8.96 12.20 2.66
CA GLY A 223 9.33 10.94 2.01
C GLY A 223 8.14 10.10 1.56
N ILE A 224 6.96 10.25 2.20
CA ILE A 224 5.72 9.59 1.76
C ILE A 224 5.29 10.11 0.38
N LEU A 225 5.34 11.41 0.14
CA LEU A 225 4.96 11.98 -1.16
C LEU A 225 5.90 11.52 -2.26
N GLY A 226 7.22 11.61 -2.03
CA GLY A 226 8.19 11.15 -3.00
C GLY A 226 8.03 9.66 -3.33
N LEU A 227 7.76 8.82 -2.32
CA LEU A 227 7.45 7.40 -2.53
C LEU A 227 6.20 7.21 -3.39
N PHE A 228 5.11 7.93 -3.09
CA PHE A 228 3.85 7.79 -3.83
C PHE A 228 3.99 8.25 -5.29
N GLU A 229 4.70 9.35 -5.53
CA GLU A 229 5.02 9.82 -6.88
C GLU A 229 5.86 8.79 -7.64
N GLU A 230 6.82 8.14 -6.98
CA GLU A 230 7.62 7.05 -7.55
C GLU A 230 6.75 5.83 -7.89
N VAL A 231 5.84 5.42 -6.99
CA VAL A 231 4.91 4.31 -7.22
C VAL A 231 4.01 4.59 -8.43
N VAL A 232 3.50 5.82 -8.58
CA VAL A 232 2.70 6.22 -9.73
C VAL A 232 3.50 6.14 -11.03
N ARG A 233 4.73 6.64 -11.06
CA ARG A 233 5.62 6.57 -12.26
C ARG A 233 5.93 5.12 -12.64
N ASN A 234 6.30 4.27 -11.69
CA ASN A 234 6.64 2.87 -11.93
C ASN A 234 5.45 2.04 -12.37
N GLY A 235 4.25 2.35 -11.90
CA GLY A 235 3.03 1.73 -12.38
C GLY A 235 2.71 2.08 -13.84
N THR A 236 3.33 3.09 -14.44
CA THR A 236 3.09 3.51 -15.83
C THR A 236 4.09 2.93 -16.84
N GLU A 237 5.26 2.48 -16.39
CA GLU A 237 6.25 1.84 -17.22
C GLU A 237 5.94 0.35 -17.37
N HIS A 238 5.20 -0.05 -18.41
CA HIS A 238 5.17 -1.44 -18.84
C HIS A 238 6.52 -1.77 -19.50
N PRO A 239 7.23 -2.85 -19.10
CA PRO A 239 8.16 -3.51 -20.02
C PRO A 239 7.31 -4.04 -21.18
N GLY A 240 7.58 -3.53 -22.40
CA GLY A 240 6.77 -3.74 -23.59
C GLY A 240 6.33 -5.21 -23.77
N HIS A 241 5.05 -5.41 -23.93
CA HIS A 241 4.55 -6.47 -24.76
C HIS A 241 4.97 -6.11 -26.20
N SER A 242 6.05 -6.67 -26.68
CA SER A 242 6.26 -6.81 -28.13
C SER A 242 5.13 -7.68 -28.64
N PRO A 243 4.32 -7.21 -29.60
CA PRO A 243 3.34 -8.05 -30.28
C PRO A 243 4.04 -8.82 -31.41
N ASP A 244 5.02 -9.66 -31.08
CA ASP A 244 5.63 -10.58 -32.06
C ASP A 244 6.20 -11.78 -31.31
N GLY A 245 5.47 -12.91 -31.39
CA GLY A 245 5.90 -14.20 -30.92
C GLY A 245 4.75 -15.20 -30.95
#